data_6ee99395617d4f3c08fb412d730bfa8b
#
_entry.id   6ee99395617d4f3c08fb412d730bfa8b
#
_cell.length_a   1.000
_cell.length_b   1.000
_cell.length_c   1.000
_cell.angle_alpha   90.00
_cell.angle_beta   90.00
_cell.angle_gamma   90.00
#
_symmetry.space_group_name_H-M   'P 1'
#
loop_
_entity.id
_entity.type
_entity.pdbx_description
1 polymer ?
#
loop_
_entity_poly.entity_id
_entity_poly.type
_entity_poly.pdbx_seq_one_letter_code
_entity_poly.pdbx_strand_id
1 'polypeptide(L)'
;MGGCAPPPPPPPPPPSPAPRGPVFELQELCRAFRESDAETLRAQAEYLAGKRLAHPSAEVKSKCLRAIKFCCGQPGMQSLRSAIQPHLAGVRACLSHTGPPHALRGDAPHRIVRELAAEALRAATLTEQQAQAALPGGGGGMPGFGTGAPGAAPGAVPAASAG
;
A
#
# COMPACT_ATOMS: atom_id res chain seq x y z
N MET A 1 38.67 13.35 62.45
CA MET A 1 37.30 13.55 61.87
C MET A 1 37.40 13.37 60.36
N GLY A 2 37.10 12.14 59.87
CA GLY A 2 37.17 11.83 58.44
C GLY A 2 35.80 12.10 57.81
N GLY A 3 35.70 13.19 57.01
CA GLY A 3 34.52 13.49 56.23
C GLY A 3 34.46 12.58 55.00
N CYS A 4 33.56 11.57 54.96
CA CYS A 4 33.23 10.84 53.76
C CYS A 4 32.46 11.76 52.81
N ALA A 5 33.04 12.06 51.66
CA ALA A 5 32.36 12.75 50.58
C ALA A 5 31.19 11.86 50.02
N PRO A 6 30.01 12.42 49.72
CA PRO A 6 28.91 11.67 49.14
C PRO A 6 29.28 11.10 47.77
N PRO A 7 28.78 9.92 47.38
CA PRO A 7 29.05 9.36 46.08
C PRO A 7 28.48 10.26 44.95
N PRO A 8 29.10 10.29 43.78
CA PRO A 8 28.61 11.08 42.67
C PRO A 8 27.24 10.55 42.19
N PRO A 9 26.33 11.42 41.69
CA PRO A 9 25.05 11.02 41.18
C PRO A 9 25.20 10.06 39.98
N PRO A 10 24.29 9.10 39.81
CA PRO A 10 24.32 8.19 38.66
C PRO A 10 24.18 8.97 37.34
N PRO A 11 24.82 8.51 36.25
CA PRO A 11 24.70 9.14 34.95
C PRO A 11 23.25 9.13 34.48
N PRO A 12 22.80 10.17 33.73
CA PRO A 12 21.45 10.21 33.19
C PRO A 12 21.21 9.02 32.25
N PRO A 13 19.98 8.47 32.21
CA PRO A 13 19.66 7.38 31.31
C PRO A 13 19.85 7.84 29.85
N PRO A 14 20.25 6.93 28.93
CA PRO A 14 20.40 7.29 27.53
C PRO A 14 19.07 7.78 26.97
N PRO A 15 19.09 8.76 26.04
CA PRO A 15 17.87 9.28 25.44
C PRO A 15 17.10 8.14 24.76
N SER A 16 15.81 8.04 25.05
CA SER A 16 14.92 7.08 24.41
C SER A 16 14.95 7.32 22.89
N PRO A 17 15.00 6.26 22.05
CA PRO A 17 14.98 6.43 20.61
C PRO A 17 13.73 7.21 20.20
N ALA A 18 13.91 8.22 19.36
CA ALA A 18 12.83 9.06 18.88
C ALA A 18 11.75 8.20 18.23
N PRO A 19 10.45 8.54 18.36
CA PRO A 19 9.35 7.78 17.75
C PRO A 19 9.55 7.74 16.24
N ARG A 20 9.72 6.53 15.71
CA ARG A 20 9.89 6.30 14.29
C ARG A 20 8.57 6.52 13.58
N GLY A 21 8.55 7.33 12.52
CA GLY A 21 7.31 7.65 11.81
C GLY A 21 6.67 6.42 11.13
N PRO A 22 5.37 6.48 10.81
CA PRO A 22 4.59 5.35 10.28
C PRO A 22 5.13 4.78 8.97
N VAL A 23 5.84 5.58 8.18
CA VAL A 23 6.49 5.12 6.94
C VAL A 23 7.67 4.20 7.24
N PHE A 24 8.42 4.49 8.27
CA PHE A 24 9.54 3.65 8.72
C PHE A 24 9.06 2.26 9.15
N GLU A 25 7.98 2.19 9.91
CA GLU A 25 7.39 0.91 10.34
C GLU A 25 6.95 0.05 9.14
N LEU A 26 6.38 0.67 8.10
CA LEU A 26 5.99 -0.03 6.88
C LEU A 26 7.21 -0.53 6.07
N GLN A 27 8.29 0.23 6.04
CA GLN A 27 9.54 -0.18 5.39
C GLN A 27 10.19 -1.37 6.11
N GLU A 28 10.25 -1.33 7.45
CA GLU A 28 10.72 -2.46 8.27
C GLU A 28 9.85 -3.70 8.06
N LEU A 29 8.54 -3.54 7.98
CA LEU A 29 7.62 -4.63 7.67
C LEU A 29 7.90 -5.24 6.29
N CYS A 30 8.11 -4.43 5.26
CA CYS A 30 8.47 -4.91 3.94
C CYS A 30 9.81 -5.66 3.93
N ARG A 31 10.79 -5.18 4.71
CA ARG A 31 12.06 -5.86 4.88
C ARG A 31 11.86 -7.23 5.52
N ALA A 32 11.12 -7.29 6.63
CA ALA A 32 10.82 -8.53 7.31
C ALA A 32 10.13 -9.54 6.37
N PHE A 33 9.19 -9.11 5.53
CA PHE A 33 8.55 -9.97 4.54
C PHE A 33 9.52 -10.49 3.47
N ARG A 34 10.51 -9.71 3.04
CA ARG A 34 11.51 -10.15 2.07
C ARG A 34 12.46 -11.20 2.64
N GLU A 35 12.77 -11.09 3.92
CA GLU A 35 13.66 -11.98 4.65
C GLU A 35 12.94 -13.25 5.17
N SER A 36 11.60 -13.28 5.13
CA SER A 36 10.79 -14.40 5.61
C SER A 36 10.77 -15.55 4.61
N ASP A 37 10.79 -16.78 5.13
CA ASP A 37 10.53 -17.98 4.35
C ASP A 37 9.06 -18.07 3.90
N ALA A 38 8.77 -18.99 2.97
CA ALA A 38 7.45 -19.12 2.36
C ALA A 38 6.35 -19.53 3.35
N GLU A 39 6.66 -20.31 4.36
CA GLU A 39 5.71 -20.76 5.37
C GLU A 39 5.34 -19.60 6.31
N THR A 40 6.34 -18.89 6.79
CA THR A 40 6.16 -17.69 7.60
C THR A 40 5.36 -16.61 6.84
N LEU A 41 5.64 -16.40 5.54
CA LEU A 41 4.86 -15.47 4.72
C LEU A 41 3.39 -15.87 4.60
N ARG A 42 3.09 -17.15 4.43
CA ARG A 42 1.71 -17.65 4.39
C ARG A 42 0.98 -17.41 5.71
N ALA A 43 1.62 -17.71 6.84
CA ALA A 43 1.07 -17.48 8.17
C ALA A 43 0.81 -15.99 8.42
N GLN A 44 1.72 -15.12 8.01
CA GLN A 44 1.58 -13.67 8.12
C GLN A 44 0.48 -13.12 7.20
N ALA A 45 0.38 -13.62 5.97
CA ALA A 45 -0.67 -13.26 5.03
C ALA A 45 -2.06 -13.68 5.56
N GLU A 46 -2.18 -14.90 6.08
CA GLU A 46 -3.41 -15.37 6.75
C GLU A 46 -3.75 -14.49 7.95
N TYR A 47 -2.78 -14.15 8.78
CA TYR A 47 -3.00 -13.29 9.93
C TYR A 47 -3.49 -11.91 9.53
N LEU A 48 -2.84 -11.26 8.56
CA LEU A 48 -3.20 -9.91 8.11
C LEU A 48 -4.52 -9.89 7.34
N ALA A 49 -4.62 -10.67 6.28
CA ALA A 49 -5.73 -10.61 5.35
C ALA A 49 -6.90 -11.55 5.72
N GLY A 50 -6.66 -12.58 6.53
CA GLY A 50 -7.71 -13.44 7.08
C GLY A 50 -8.21 -12.93 8.43
N LYS A 51 -7.38 -13.03 9.46
CA LYS A 51 -7.82 -12.80 10.85
C LYS A 51 -8.02 -11.31 11.18
N ARG A 52 -7.06 -10.45 10.81
CA ARG A 52 -7.13 -9.01 11.14
C ARG A 52 -8.19 -8.25 10.37
N LEU A 53 -8.44 -8.58 9.12
CA LEU A 53 -9.51 -7.95 8.33
C LEU A 53 -10.91 -8.39 8.76
N ALA A 54 -11.04 -9.51 9.47
CA ALA A 54 -12.30 -9.93 10.09
C ALA A 54 -12.65 -9.09 11.35
N HIS A 55 -11.68 -8.37 11.93
CA HIS A 55 -11.90 -7.55 13.14
C HIS A 55 -12.96 -6.47 12.89
N PRO A 56 -13.88 -6.19 13.83
CA PRO A 56 -14.96 -5.21 13.65
C PRO A 56 -14.47 -3.76 13.50
N SER A 57 -13.33 -3.39 14.11
CA SER A 57 -12.81 -2.03 14.12
C SER A 57 -12.31 -1.57 12.77
N ALA A 58 -12.85 -0.44 12.26
CA ALA A 58 -12.39 0.22 11.04
C ALA A 58 -10.91 0.66 11.13
N GLU A 59 -10.43 1.01 12.32
CA GLU A 59 -9.04 1.41 12.51
C GLU A 59 -8.08 0.23 12.31
N VAL A 60 -8.39 -0.94 12.87
CA VAL A 60 -7.58 -2.16 12.67
C VAL A 60 -7.56 -2.54 11.20
N LYS A 61 -8.72 -2.56 10.53
CA LYS A 61 -8.82 -2.83 9.09
C LYS A 61 -8.00 -1.86 8.27
N SER A 62 -8.09 -0.55 8.54
CA SER A 62 -7.35 0.46 7.80
C SER A 62 -5.84 0.32 7.95
N LYS A 63 -5.33 -0.02 9.14
CA LYS A 63 -3.91 -0.28 9.37
C LYS A 63 -3.43 -1.50 8.57
N CYS A 64 -4.18 -2.60 8.60
CA CYS A 64 -3.84 -3.81 7.84
C CYS A 64 -3.88 -3.58 6.32
N LEU A 65 -4.89 -2.88 5.82
CA LEU A 65 -5.02 -2.56 4.40
C LEU A 65 -3.89 -1.64 3.92
N ARG A 66 -3.45 -0.68 4.75
CA ARG A 66 -2.26 0.14 4.45
C ARG A 66 -1.00 -0.70 4.35
N ALA A 67 -0.80 -1.65 5.26
CA ALA A 67 0.34 -2.55 5.22
C ALA A 67 0.31 -3.41 3.95
N ILE A 68 -0.82 -4.02 3.61
CA ILE A 68 -0.99 -4.82 2.40
C ILE A 68 -0.74 -3.96 1.15
N LYS A 69 -1.39 -2.79 1.04
CA LYS A 69 -1.19 -1.85 -0.07
C LYS A 69 0.28 -1.50 -0.24
N PHE A 70 0.93 -1.06 0.84
CA PHE A 70 2.31 -0.60 0.79
C PHE A 70 3.28 -1.72 0.41
N CYS A 71 3.22 -2.85 1.12
CA CYS A 71 4.14 -3.96 0.88
C CYS A 71 3.91 -4.63 -0.48
N CYS A 72 2.66 -4.91 -0.87
CA CYS A 72 2.38 -5.50 -2.18
C CYS A 72 2.67 -4.56 -3.35
N GLY A 73 2.65 -3.24 -3.12
CA GLY A 73 3.01 -2.24 -4.12
C GLY A 73 4.51 -2.14 -4.39
N GLN A 74 5.36 -2.69 -3.51
CA GLN A 74 6.81 -2.63 -3.70
C GLN A 74 7.30 -3.70 -4.69
N PRO A 75 8.36 -3.41 -5.48
CA PRO A 75 9.02 -4.42 -6.29
C PRO A 75 9.69 -5.49 -5.40
N GLY A 76 9.85 -6.69 -5.94
CA GLY A 76 10.44 -7.82 -5.20
C GLY A 76 9.51 -8.46 -4.16
N MET A 77 8.20 -8.10 -4.14
CA MET A 77 7.22 -8.63 -3.18
C MET A 77 6.28 -9.68 -3.80
N GLN A 78 6.72 -10.36 -4.85
CA GLN A 78 5.93 -11.37 -5.55
C GLN A 78 5.51 -12.52 -4.62
N SER A 79 6.40 -12.96 -3.74
CA SER A 79 6.11 -14.03 -2.77
C SER A 79 4.98 -13.64 -1.81
N LEU A 80 4.99 -12.39 -1.32
CA LEU A 80 3.91 -11.86 -0.48
C LEU A 80 2.60 -11.75 -1.26
N ARG A 81 2.64 -11.22 -2.50
CA ARG A 81 1.45 -11.15 -3.36
C ARG A 81 0.84 -12.53 -3.57
N SER A 82 1.67 -13.54 -3.85
CA SER A 82 1.23 -14.94 -3.98
C SER A 82 0.65 -15.50 -2.68
N ALA A 83 1.24 -15.19 -1.54
CA ALA A 83 0.76 -15.64 -0.22
C ALA A 83 -0.59 -15.00 0.17
N ILE A 84 -0.86 -13.76 -0.27
CA ILE A 84 -2.12 -13.05 0.01
C ILE A 84 -3.26 -13.50 -0.92
N GLN A 85 -2.99 -14.05 -2.11
CA GLN A 85 -4.01 -14.46 -3.09
C GLN A 85 -5.16 -15.29 -2.50
N PRO A 86 -4.93 -16.32 -1.66
CA PRO A 86 -6.02 -17.10 -1.05
C PRO A 86 -6.93 -16.27 -0.14
N HIS A 87 -6.42 -15.15 0.38
CA HIS A 87 -7.11 -14.31 1.37
C HIS A 87 -7.73 -13.04 0.77
N LEU A 88 -7.70 -12.87 -0.56
CA LEU A 88 -8.28 -11.69 -1.22
C LEU A 88 -9.79 -11.53 -0.99
N ALA A 89 -10.49 -12.59 -0.65
CA ALA A 89 -11.90 -12.51 -0.28
C ALA A 89 -12.12 -11.59 0.94
N GLY A 90 -11.23 -11.65 1.95
CA GLY A 90 -11.26 -10.76 3.12
C GLY A 90 -11.03 -9.30 2.74
N VAL A 91 -10.11 -9.03 1.80
CA VAL A 91 -9.85 -7.68 1.29
C VAL A 91 -11.05 -7.16 0.49
N ARG A 92 -11.66 -8.01 -0.37
CA ARG A 92 -12.87 -7.66 -1.13
C ARG A 92 -14.06 -7.35 -0.22
N ALA A 93 -14.25 -8.10 0.86
CA ALA A 93 -15.30 -7.82 1.84
C ALA A 93 -15.20 -6.43 2.46
N CYS A 94 -13.98 -5.86 2.54
CA CYS A 94 -13.77 -4.52 3.02
C CYS A 94 -14.22 -3.41 2.05
N LEU A 95 -14.47 -3.71 0.77
CA LEU A 95 -15.01 -2.74 -0.21
C LEU A 95 -16.43 -2.26 0.14
N SER A 96 -17.21 -3.12 0.78
CA SER A 96 -18.57 -2.81 1.25
C SER A 96 -18.63 -2.58 2.76
N HIS A 97 -17.48 -2.29 3.38
CA HIS A 97 -17.43 -2.11 4.84
C HIS A 97 -18.31 -0.96 5.31
N THR A 98 -19.22 -1.26 6.22
CA THR A 98 -20.11 -0.32 6.90
C THR A 98 -20.04 -0.53 8.41
N GLY A 99 -20.51 0.44 9.16
CA GLY A 99 -20.57 0.34 10.62
C GLY A 99 -21.26 1.56 11.22
N PRO A 100 -21.41 1.60 12.54
CA PRO A 100 -22.00 2.75 13.20
C PRO A 100 -21.15 4.01 12.94
N PRO A 101 -21.79 5.16 12.65
CA PRO A 101 -21.07 6.39 12.37
C PRO A 101 -20.27 6.83 13.61
N HIS A 102 -19.04 7.27 13.40
CA HIS A 102 -18.20 7.80 14.46
C HIS A 102 -18.75 9.15 14.94
N ALA A 103 -18.85 9.36 16.25
CA ALA A 103 -19.47 10.56 16.84
C ALA A 103 -18.96 11.89 16.29
N LEU A 104 -17.64 11.99 15.98
CA LEU A 104 -17.00 13.21 15.47
C LEU A 104 -16.69 13.18 13.97
N ARG A 105 -16.62 12.00 13.35
CA ARG A 105 -16.12 11.80 11.98
C ARG A 105 -17.16 11.19 11.03
N GLY A 106 -18.37 10.89 11.53
CA GLY A 106 -19.42 10.27 10.74
C GLY A 106 -18.97 8.97 10.07
N ASP A 107 -19.22 8.81 8.77
CA ASP A 107 -18.83 7.63 7.96
C ASP A 107 -17.35 7.65 7.50
N ALA A 108 -16.59 8.70 7.80
CA ALA A 108 -15.23 8.84 7.28
C ALA A 108 -14.31 7.63 7.58
N PRO A 109 -14.32 6.99 8.77
CA PRO A 109 -13.51 5.80 9.02
C PRO A 109 -13.86 4.63 8.11
N HIS A 110 -15.14 4.41 7.83
CA HIS A 110 -15.62 3.33 6.97
C HIS A 110 -15.29 3.58 5.50
N ARG A 111 -15.42 4.84 5.05
CA ARG A 111 -15.00 5.26 3.71
C ARG A 111 -13.51 5.01 3.48
N ILE A 112 -12.65 5.38 4.44
CA ILE A 112 -11.20 5.12 4.38
C ILE A 112 -10.93 3.62 4.22
N VAL A 113 -11.63 2.76 4.94
CA VAL A 113 -11.48 1.30 4.79
C VAL A 113 -11.82 0.86 3.38
N ARG A 114 -12.93 1.36 2.79
CA ARG A 114 -13.36 1.00 1.42
C ARG A 114 -12.32 1.45 0.37
N GLU A 115 -11.82 2.68 0.49
CA GLU A 115 -10.79 3.23 -0.40
C GLU A 115 -9.50 2.42 -0.31
N LEU A 116 -9.01 2.17 0.91
CA LEU A 116 -7.80 1.37 1.13
C LEU A 116 -7.95 -0.07 0.65
N ALA A 117 -9.15 -0.66 0.76
CA ALA A 117 -9.41 -1.99 0.23
C ALA A 117 -9.28 -2.05 -1.30
N ALA A 118 -9.79 -1.05 -2.01
CA ALA A 118 -9.64 -0.96 -3.46
C ALA A 118 -8.16 -0.83 -3.88
N GLU A 119 -7.40 -0.01 -3.15
CA GLU A 119 -5.97 0.17 -3.41
C GLU A 119 -5.14 -1.06 -3.05
N ALA A 120 -5.45 -1.73 -1.92
CA ALA A 120 -4.79 -2.96 -1.50
C ALA A 120 -5.04 -4.11 -2.50
N LEU A 121 -6.26 -4.22 -3.04
CA LEU A 121 -6.56 -5.18 -4.10
C LEU A 121 -5.74 -4.94 -5.36
N ARG A 122 -5.65 -3.68 -5.82
CA ARG A 122 -4.81 -3.34 -6.97
C ARG A 122 -3.36 -3.73 -6.71
N ALA A 123 -2.80 -3.36 -5.55
CA ALA A 123 -1.42 -3.68 -5.20
C ALA A 123 -1.17 -5.20 -5.12
N ALA A 124 -2.11 -5.96 -4.54
CA ALA A 124 -1.99 -7.41 -4.41
C ALA A 124 -2.12 -8.16 -5.76
N THR A 125 -2.69 -7.54 -6.78
CA THR A 125 -2.84 -8.10 -8.13
C THR A 125 -1.82 -7.58 -9.14
N LEU A 126 -0.91 -6.68 -8.73
CA LEU A 126 0.17 -6.18 -9.60
C LEU A 126 1.11 -7.31 -10.02
N THR A 127 1.51 -7.29 -11.28
CA THR A 127 2.67 -8.06 -11.73
C THR A 127 3.97 -7.39 -11.29
N GLU A 128 5.07 -8.13 -11.27
CA GLU A 128 6.37 -7.57 -10.88
C GLU A 128 6.80 -6.43 -11.80
N GLN A 129 6.56 -6.56 -13.10
CA GLN A 129 6.84 -5.52 -14.10
C GLN A 129 6.06 -4.23 -13.81
N GLN A 130 4.77 -4.36 -13.47
CA GLN A 130 3.94 -3.21 -13.10
C GLN A 130 4.39 -2.55 -11.80
N ALA A 131 4.83 -3.34 -10.82
CA ALA A 131 5.35 -2.82 -9.56
C ALA A 131 6.67 -2.05 -9.77
N GLN A 132 7.54 -2.54 -10.66
CA GLN A 132 8.78 -1.85 -11.02
C GLN A 132 8.53 -0.55 -11.78
N ALA A 133 7.55 -0.54 -12.70
CA ALA A 133 7.18 0.65 -13.46
C ALA A 133 6.52 1.75 -12.62
N ALA A 134 5.93 1.39 -11.48
CA ALA A 134 5.26 2.34 -10.58
C ALA A 134 6.23 3.11 -9.66
N LEU A 135 7.53 2.77 -9.65
CA LEU A 135 8.51 3.50 -8.86
C LEU A 135 8.78 4.89 -9.47
N PRO A 136 8.73 5.98 -8.69
CA PRO A 136 9.16 7.28 -9.14
C PRO A 136 10.68 7.26 -9.36
N GLY A 137 11.12 7.12 -10.60
CA GLY A 137 12.55 7.10 -10.99
C GLY A 137 12.97 5.94 -11.89
N GLY A 138 12.09 4.95 -12.14
CA GLY A 138 12.29 3.97 -13.21
C GLY A 138 12.05 4.66 -14.55
N GLY A 139 13.14 4.87 -15.33
CA GLY A 139 13.12 5.56 -16.61
C GLY A 139 12.07 5.00 -17.57
N GLY A 140 10.88 5.52 -17.49
CA GLY A 140 9.84 5.36 -18.48
C GLY A 140 10.14 6.35 -19.60
N GLY A 141 10.60 5.83 -20.74
CA GLY A 141 10.63 6.61 -21.96
C GLY A 141 9.27 7.29 -22.13
N MET A 142 9.30 8.61 -22.27
CA MET A 142 8.13 9.39 -22.67
C MET A 142 7.50 8.72 -23.88
N PRO A 143 6.18 8.45 -23.91
CA PRO A 143 5.50 8.25 -25.17
C PRO A 143 5.68 9.56 -25.95
N GLY A 144 6.45 9.47 -27.05
CA GLY A 144 6.71 10.60 -27.91
C GLY A 144 5.38 11.23 -28.31
N PHE A 145 5.19 12.47 -27.90
CA PHE A 145 4.24 13.36 -28.56
C PHE A 145 4.72 13.54 -29.96
N GLY A 146 4.25 12.67 -30.89
CA GLY A 146 4.37 12.87 -32.30
C GLY A 146 3.61 14.12 -32.67
N THR A 147 4.35 15.20 -32.86
CA THR A 147 3.91 16.38 -33.57
C THR A 147 3.62 15.95 -35.04
N GLY A 148 2.40 15.46 -35.27
CA GLY A 148 1.84 15.31 -36.59
C GLY A 148 1.46 16.69 -37.11
N ALA A 149 2.27 17.19 -38.03
CA ALA A 149 2.02 18.42 -38.77
C ALA A 149 0.67 18.36 -39.53
N PRO A 150 -0.07 19.48 -39.61
CA PRO A 150 -1.27 19.57 -40.45
C PRO A 150 -0.87 19.76 -41.91
N GLY A 151 -1.16 18.76 -42.74
CA GLY A 151 -0.93 18.81 -44.17
C GLY A 151 -2.22 18.59 -44.95
N ALA A 152 -2.79 19.71 -45.45
CA ALA A 152 -3.52 19.90 -46.67
C ALA A 152 -4.68 18.96 -47.06
N ALA A 153 -5.86 19.50 -47.01
CA ALA A 153 -6.94 19.26 -48.01
C ALA A 153 -6.50 19.77 -49.41
N PRO A 154 -7.22 19.60 -50.54
CA PRO A 154 -8.62 19.24 -50.74
C PRO A 154 -8.83 18.32 -51.96
N GLY A 155 -10.01 17.89 -52.19
CA GLY A 155 -10.36 17.64 -53.58
C GLY A 155 -11.28 16.46 -53.87
N ALA A 156 -12.44 16.85 -54.32
CA ALA A 156 -13.26 16.25 -55.33
C ALA A 156 -14.38 15.27 -54.91
N VAL A 157 -15.54 15.83 -54.88
CA VAL A 157 -16.78 15.15 -55.31
C VAL A 157 -16.71 14.83 -56.79
N PRO A 158 -17.33 13.75 -57.26
CA PRO A 158 -18.40 13.97 -58.21
C PRO A 158 -19.67 13.20 -57.84
N ALA A 159 -20.71 13.88 -58.27
CA ALA A 159 -22.11 13.51 -58.18
C ALA A 159 -22.51 12.48 -59.27
N ALA A 160 -23.77 12.06 -59.12
CA ALA A 160 -24.68 11.47 -60.11
C ALA A 160 -24.46 9.98 -60.43
N SER A 161 -25.44 9.12 -60.57
CA SER A 161 -26.74 9.27 -61.19
C SER A 161 -27.53 7.99 -60.97
N ALA A 162 -28.78 8.15 -60.69
CA ALA A 162 -29.98 7.50 -61.23
C ALA A 162 -29.91 6.06 -61.78
N GLY A 163 -30.84 5.28 -61.36
CA GLY A 163 -31.28 4.02 -61.91
C GLY A 163 -32.25 3.31 -60.95
#